data_6b5bb658f7c43fcd580444277a008520
#
_entry.id   6b5bb658f7c43fcd580444277a008520
#
_cell.length_a   1.000
_cell.length_b   1.000
_cell.length_c   1.000
_cell.angle_alpha   90.00
_cell.angle_beta   90.00
_cell.angle_gamma   90.00
#
_symmetry.space_group_name_H-M   'P 1'
#
loop_
_entity.id
_entity.type
_entity.pdbx_description
1 polymer ?
#
loop_
_entity_poly.entity_id
_entity_poly.type
_entity_poly.pdbx_seq_one_letter_code
_entity_poly.pdbx_strand_id
1 'polypeptide(L)'
;MQLSNILSFKYEEDINNAFKIEFDPDLNIIIGENGSGKSTVLEAMNLVFTRALFKRITNSYSSHRSYYTDRKNMLQIDDNYSNRTLGLRLQPNWSSEEAQQRVRVSIKLDNIDRANIDHIVDNYSHIKKTLENYSIIPMPEFCALDSDMDIEIDITFKQAKYDEDNTYKSHYRDPVPDYIKFYLEYYHAINEAITVYNEDNTDHIAPLENTFSMLSAFRDYGNDNSQIHLYNGDGPSGDVFQNVKNRLIPHSINEHSSGMPAIFDFIKLKLGEDHFKRVKEGKNINDATATINNSPIIKKINEKLRILNLQLSVKPVSIRRWSYEFKFRDIKNDRELGDINSLSAGQKSIIHLIFEAYGRDDVKGGLIIIDEPEIHLHYQFQSKYLKILEDLAKEQEIQCILVTHSEGFINDNTIRYIKRFSLNEERNSVMYVPEITEDHKGLTKILNNTQAARILFLNKVLLVEGQDDEYFFRDVIIKITTRSQSKYQYKKKHSLG
;
A
#
# COMPACT_ATOMS: atom_id res chain seq x y z
N MET A 1 1.87 -15.45 -6.92
CA MET A 1 0.95 -15.64 -5.78
C MET A 1 -0.12 -16.66 -6.15
N GLN A 2 -0.50 -17.53 -5.23
CA GLN A 2 -1.57 -18.53 -5.41
C GLN A 2 -2.56 -18.46 -4.25
N LEU A 3 -3.85 -18.64 -4.56
CA LEU A 3 -4.96 -18.53 -3.59
C LEU A 3 -5.86 -19.76 -3.70
N SER A 4 -6.17 -20.39 -2.57
CA SER A 4 -7.05 -21.54 -2.50
C SER A 4 -8.02 -21.39 -1.33
N ASN A 5 -9.29 -21.69 -1.59
CA ASN A 5 -10.38 -21.66 -0.61
C ASN A 5 -10.61 -20.29 0.05
N ILE A 6 -10.59 -19.22 -0.75
CA ILE A 6 -10.82 -17.86 -0.24
C ILE A 6 -11.88 -17.17 -1.08
N LEU A 7 -13.07 -16.93 -0.54
CA LEU A 7 -14.19 -16.27 -1.22
C LEU A 7 -14.44 -16.87 -2.62
N SER A 8 -14.22 -16.10 -3.68
CA SER A 8 -14.38 -16.54 -5.07
C SER A 8 -13.24 -17.40 -5.61
N PHE A 9 -12.19 -17.62 -4.84
CA PHE A 9 -11.08 -18.52 -5.22
C PHE A 9 -11.39 -19.95 -4.74
N LYS A 10 -11.59 -20.85 -5.71
CA LYS A 10 -11.98 -22.23 -5.47
C LYS A 10 -10.95 -22.95 -4.58
N TYR A 11 -11.45 -23.91 -3.81
CA TYR A 11 -10.60 -24.85 -3.10
C TYR A 11 -9.90 -25.80 -4.08
N GLU A 12 -8.60 -25.92 -3.92
CA GLU A 12 -7.76 -26.92 -4.58
C GLU A 12 -6.90 -27.62 -3.52
N GLU A 13 -6.91 -28.94 -3.53
CA GLU A 13 -6.13 -29.74 -2.58
C GLU A 13 -4.63 -29.49 -2.78
N ASP A 14 -4.18 -29.52 -4.03
CA ASP A 14 -2.83 -29.09 -4.39
C ASP A 14 -2.83 -27.59 -4.74
N ILE A 15 -2.11 -26.82 -3.92
CA ILE A 15 -1.99 -25.36 -4.12
C ILE A 15 -1.37 -25.01 -5.49
N ASN A 16 -0.62 -25.93 -6.13
CA ASN A 16 -0.06 -25.69 -7.46
C ASN A 16 -1.14 -25.58 -8.53
N ASN A 17 -2.31 -26.17 -8.31
CA ASN A 17 -3.47 -26.09 -9.20
C ASN A 17 -4.43 -24.94 -8.86
N ALA A 18 -4.15 -24.22 -7.76
CA ALA A 18 -5.00 -23.11 -7.32
C ALA A 18 -4.87 -21.89 -8.23
N PHE A 19 -5.82 -20.97 -8.08
CA PHE A 19 -5.76 -19.69 -8.80
C PHE A 19 -4.40 -19.04 -8.64
N LYS A 20 -3.76 -18.75 -9.77
CA LYS A 20 -2.42 -18.17 -9.83
C LYS A 20 -2.45 -16.79 -10.46
N ILE A 21 -1.75 -15.84 -9.85
CA ILE A 21 -1.46 -14.52 -10.39
C ILE A 21 0.04 -14.26 -10.37
N GLU A 22 0.57 -13.83 -11.49
CA GLU A 22 1.96 -13.35 -11.63
C GLU A 22 1.94 -11.83 -11.75
N PHE A 23 2.86 -11.19 -11.07
CA PHE A 23 2.99 -9.74 -11.06
C PHE A 23 4.22 -9.32 -11.84
N ASP A 24 4.04 -8.28 -12.66
CA ASP A 24 5.15 -7.58 -13.32
C ASP A 24 5.95 -6.79 -12.26
N PRO A 25 7.26 -6.63 -12.44
CA PRO A 25 8.09 -5.93 -11.45
C PRO A 25 7.75 -4.44 -11.31
N ASP A 26 7.16 -3.84 -12.34
CA ASP A 26 6.86 -2.40 -12.38
C ASP A 26 5.43 -2.10 -11.93
N LEU A 27 4.49 -2.17 -12.87
CA LEU A 27 3.08 -1.79 -12.68
C LEU A 27 2.17 -2.98 -12.96
N ASN A 28 1.13 -3.14 -12.14
CA ASN A 28 0.09 -4.13 -12.32
C ASN A 28 -1.27 -3.46 -12.14
N ILE A 29 -2.17 -3.62 -13.09
CA ILE A 29 -3.51 -3.05 -13.05
C ILE A 29 -4.53 -4.19 -13.06
N ILE A 30 -5.19 -4.39 -11.93
CA ILE A 30 -6.22 -5.41 -11.78
C ILE A 30 -7.58 -4.75 -12.00
N ILE A 31 -8.30 -5.24 -13.00
CA ILE A 31 -9.65 -4.79 -13.35
C ILE A 31 -10.62 -5.97 -13.34
N GLY A 32 -11.90 -5.72 -13.41
CA GLY A 32 -12.91 -6.75 -13.57
C GLY A 32 -14.19 -6.46 -12.80
N GLU A 33 -15.11 -7.41 -12.85
CA GLU A 33 -16.43 -7.30 -12.25
C GLU A 33 -16.41 -7.31 -10.71
N ASN A 34 -17.50 -6.81 -10.11
CA ASN A 34 -17.62 -6.82 -8.65
C ASN A 34 -17.71 -8.25 -8.12
N GLY A 35 -17.04 -8.53 -7.01
CA GLY A 35 -17.02 -9.85 -6.39
C GLY A 35 -16.06 -10.85 -7.04
N SER A 36 -15.31 -10.47 -8.08
CA SER A 36 -14.35 -11.35 -8.74
C SER A 36 -13.02 -11.56 -7.98
N GLY A 37 -12.91 -11.06 -6.76
CA GLY A 37 -11.73 -11.32 -5.89
C GLY A 37 -10.60 -10.30 -5.98
N LYS A 38 -10.75 -9.19 -6.71
CA LYS A 38 -9.68 -8.18 -6.86
C LYS A 38 -9.13 -7.66 -5.54
N SER A 39 -9.98 -7.11 -4.68
CA SER A 39 -9.54 -6.62 -3.37
C SER A 39 -9.16 -7.75 -2.40
N THR A 40 -9.63 -8.99 -2.65
CA THR A 40 -9.21 -10.17 -1.89
C THR A 40 -7.72 -10.49 -2.14
N VAL A 41 -7.24 -10.31 -3.37
CA VAL A 41 -5.81 -10.44 -3.69
C VAL A 41 -4.99 -9.43 -2.88
N LEU A 42 -5.42 -8.16 -2.82
CA LEU A 42 -4.73 -7.14 -2.04
C LEU A 42 -4.74 -7.45 -0.54
N GLU A 43 -5.86 -7.96 -0.01
CA GLU A 43 -5.93 -8.37 1.40
C GLU A 43 -5.02 -9.55 1.71
N ALA A 44 -4.93 -10.52 0.80
CA ALA A 44 -4.01 -11.63 0.94
C ALA A 44 -2.54 -11.17 0.86
N MET A 45 -2.21 -10.20 0.02
CA MET A 45 -0.89 -9.57 0.00
C MET A 45 -0.61 -8.83 1.31
N ASN A 46 -1.57 -8.05 1.81
CA ASN A 46 -1.45 -7.39 3.10
C ASN A 46 -1.18 -8.39 4.22
N LEU A 47 -1.87 -9.54 4.26
CA LEU A 47 -1.61 -10.62 5.21
C LEU A 47 -0.14 -11.06 5.15
N VAL A 48 0.39 -11.29 3.95
CA VAL A 48 1.79 -11.71 3.78
C VAL A 48 2.76 -10.64 4.28
N PHE A 49 2.62 -9.42 3.79
CA PHE A 49 3.60 -8.35 4.00
C PHE A 49 3.52 -7.65 5.35
N THR A 50 2.43 -7.80 6.10
CA THR A 50 2.30 -7.16 7.41
C THR A 50 2.25 -8.12 8.59
N ARG A 51 2.01 -9.41 8.34
CA ARG A 51 1.89 -10.40 9.41
C ARG A 51 2.92 -11.52 9.31
N ALA A 52 3.21 -12.01 8.12
CA ALA A 52 4.25 -13.04 7.94
C ALA A 52 5.63 -12.41 7.77
N LEU A 53 5.73 -11.37 6.94
CA LEU A 53 6.95 -10.59 6.71
C LEU A 53 6.81 -9.21 7.37
N PHE A 54 7.86 -8.41 7.37
CA PHE A 54 7.86 -7.01 7.85
C PHE A 54 6.97 -6.81 9.10
N LYS A 55 7.12 -7.73 10.07
CA LYS A 55 6.28 -7.80 11.26
C LYS A 55 6.34 -6.47 12.01
N ARG A 56 5.16 -6.00 12.39
CA ARG A 56 5.03 -4.77 13.16
C ARG A 56 5.67 -4.93 14.52
N ILE A 57 6.37 -3.91 14.94
CA ILE A 57 6.93 -3.79 16.29
C ILE A 57 6.08 -2.85 17.14
N THR A 58 5.97 -3.15 18.40
CA THR A 58 5.40 -2.25 19.41
C THR A 58 6.45 -1.92 20.44
N ASN A 59 6.38 -0.70 20.96
CA ASN A 59 7.06 -0.35 22.19
C ASN A 59 6.18 -0.82 23.35
N SER A 60 6.70 -1.62 24.23
CA SER A 60 5.99 -2.10 25.43
C SER A 60 5.79 -1.04 26.51
N TYR A 61 5.89 0.24 26.17
CA TYR A 61 5.49 1.34 27.05
C TYR A 61 3.97 1.33 27.24
N SER A 62 3.48 0.37 28.00
CA SER A 62 2.21 0.56 28.67
C SER A 62 2.36 1.68 29.69
N SER A 63 1.66 2.76 29.50
CA SER A 63 1.01 3.72 30.43
C SER A 63 1.54 3.88 31.88
N HIS A 64 2.65 3.34 32.31
CA HIS A 64 3.18 3.56 33.65
C HIS A 64 4.57 4.23 33.58
N ARG A 65 4.52 5.53 33.90
CA ARG A 65 5.63 6.41 34.24
C ARG A 65 6.71 5.70 35.05
N SER A 66 7.65 5.06 34.41
CA SER A 66 8.94 4.78 35.01
C SER A 66 10.05 5.22 34.07
N TYR A 67 10.51 6.41 34.30
CA TYR A 67 11.60 7.06 33.55
C TYR A 67 12.96 6.36 33.67
N TYR A 68 13.06 5.25 34.40
CA TYR A 68 14.34 4.69 34.79
C TYR A 68 14.45 3.17 34.81
N THR A 69 13.48 2.40 34.35
CA THR A 69 13.59 0.94 34.40
C THR A 69 13.61 0.32 33.01
N ASP A 70 14.72 -0.33 32.72
CA ASP A 70 14.97 -1.32 31.69
C ASP A 70 14.40 -1.05 30.29
N ARG A 71 15.16 -0.28 29.50
CA ARG A 71 15.01 -0.18 28.05
C ARG A 71 15.04 -1.53 27.32
N LYS A 72 15.40 -2.63 27.98
CA LYS A 72 15.57 -3.98 27.43
C LYS A 72 14.32 -4.62 26.81
N ASN A 73 13.13 -4.05 27.00
CA ASN A 73 11.87 -4.62 26.49
C ASN A 73 11.12 -3.64 25.58
N MET A 74 11.78 -2.67 24.98
CA MET A 74 11.09 -1.63 24.20
C MET A 74 10.60 -2.11 22.84
N LEU A 75 11.36 -2.98 22.19
CA LEU A 75 11.01 -3.50 20.86
C LEU A 75 10.49 -4.93 20.98
N GLN A 76 9.21 -5.10 20.76
CA GLN A 76 8.55 -6.40 20.71
C GLN A 76 7.73 -6.51 19.41
N ILE A 77 7.61 -7.73 18.91
CA ILE A 77 6.63 -7.98 17.86
C ILE A 77 5.24 -7.77 18.43
N ASP A 78 4.39 -7.09 17.68
CA ASP A 78 2.99 -6.96 18.01
C ASP A 78 2.26 -8.28 17.74
N ASP A 79 2.36 -9.22 18.66
CA ASP A 79 1.68 -10.52 18.58
C ASP A 79 0.15 -10.36 18.52
N ASN A 80 -0.40 -9.35 19.18
CA ASN A 80 -1.82 -9.04 19.09
C ASN A 80 -2.23 -8.62 17.69
N TYR A 81 -1.36 -7.90 16.98
CA TYR A 81 -1.59 -7.55 15.58
C TYR A 81 -1.49 -8.78 14.68
N SER A 82 -0.46 -9.58 14.88
CA SER A 82 -0.22 -10.80 14.11
C SER A 82 -1.37 -11.81 14.23
N ASN A 83 -2.04 -11.86 15.38
CA ASN A 83 -3.13 -12.79 15.68
C ASN A 83 -4.54 -12.21 15.48
N ARG A 84 -4.69 -10.97 14.97
CA ARG A 84 -6.01 -10.39 14.72
C ARG A 84 -6.78 -11.15 13.64
N THR A 85 -8.09 -11.20 13.82
CA THR A 85 -9.05 -11.77 12.88
C THR A 85 -8.81 -11.26 11.47
N LEU A 86 -8.69 -12.16 10.51
CA LEU A 86 -8.63 -11.84 9.10
C LEU A 86 -9.95 -11.20 8.67
N GLY A 87 -9.88 -10.21 7.78
CA GLY A 87 -11.07 -9.49 7.31
C GLY A 87 -12.05 -10.40 6.56
N LEU A 88 -13.29 -9.96 6.42
CA LEU A 88 -14.35 -10.68 5.67
C LEU A 88 -13.91 -11.09 4.26
N ARG A 89 -12.96 -10.37 3.66
CA ARG A 89 -12.43 -10.65 2.31
C ARG A 89 -11.58 -11.92 2.21
N LEU A 90 -11.29 -12.56 3.34
CA LEU A 90 -10.54 -13.82 3.39
C LEU A 90 -11.37 -14.99 3.93
N GLN A 91 -12.71 -14.90 3.88
CA GLN A 91 -13.57 -16.02 4.25
C GLN A 91 -13.41 -17.21 3.30
N PRO A 92 -13.73 -18.44 3.75
CA PRO A 92 -13.69 -19.62 2.89
C PRO A 92 -14.59 -19.48 1.66
N ASN A 93 -14.27 -20.24 0.62
CA ASN A 93 -15.14 -20.39 -0.53
C ASN A 93 -16.41 -21.15 -0.11
N TRP A 94 -17.57 -20.78 -0.67
CA TRP A 94 -18.86 -21.39 -0.36
C TRP A 94 -18.94 -22.89 -0.64
N SER A 95 -18.09 -23.43 -1.53
CA SER A 95 -18.08 -24.85 -1.88
C SER A 95 -17.27 -25.71 -0.93
N SER A 96 -16.50 -25.12 -0.01
CA SER A 96 -15.53 -25.83 0.82
C SER A 96 -15.30 -25.12 2.16
N GLU A 97 -16.37 -24.78 2.88
CA GLU A 97 -16.31 -24.00 4.12
C GLU A 97 -15.43 -24.62 5.22
N GLU A 98 -15.31 -25.94 5.26
CA GLU A 98 -14.53 -26.66 6.27
C GLU A 98 -13.07 -26.88 5.86
N ALA A 99 -12.74 -26.69 4.60
CA ALA A 99 -11.39 -26.88 4.10
C ALA A 99 -10.44 -25.75 4.54
N GLN A 100 -9.16 -26.06 4.54
CA GLN A 100 -8.12 -25.10 4.91
C GLN A 100 -7.97 -24.01 3.83
N GLN A 101 -7.91 -22.77 4.27
CA GLN A 101 -7.60 -21.64 3.41
C GLN A 101 -6.08 -21.51 3.27
N ARG A 102 -5.61 -21.24 2.05
CA ARG A 102 -4.18 -21.16 1.75
C ARG A 102 -3.85 -19.99 0.84
N VAL A 103 -2.75 -19.32 1.18
CA VAL A 103 -2.08 -18.32 0.36
C VAL A 103 -0.64 -18.75 0.18
N ARG A 104 -0.17 -18.85 -1.05
CA ARG A 104 1.26 -19.02 -1.35
C ARG A 104 1.78 -17.80 -2.09
N VAL A 105 2.91 -17.29 -1.66
CA VAL A 105 3.59 -16.17 -2.33
C VAL A 105 5.03 -16.55 -2.60
N SER A 106 5.45 -16.34 -3.84
CA SER A 106 6.85 -16.41 -4.24
C SER A 106 7.40 -14.99 -4.32
N ILE A 107 8.48 -14.72 -3.62
CA ILE A 107 9.15 -13.43 -3.54
C ILE A 107 10.58 -13.62 -4.02
N LYS A 108 11.04 -12.72 -4.86
CA LYS A 108 12.44 -12.67 -5.27
C LYS A 108 13.12 -11.52 -4.52
N LEU A 109 14.26 -11.82 -3.89
CA LEU A 109 15.12 -10.77 -3.34
C LEU A 109 15.82 -10.06 -4.49
N ASP A 110 15.70 -8.76 -4.53
CA ASP A 110 16.28 -7.90 -5.57
C ASP A 110 17.63 -7.28 -5.17
N ASN A 111 18.13 -6.36 -5.97
CA ASN A 111 19.39 -5.66 -5.71
C ASN A 111 19.31 -4.76 -4.47
N ILE A 112 18.13 -4.29 -4.10
CA ILE A 112 17.92 -3.43 -2.92
C ILE A 112 17.98 -4.27 -1.66
N ASP A 113 17.32 -5.44 -1.66
CA ASP A 113 17.42 -6.40 -0.56
C ASP A 113 18.87 -6.83 -0.33
N ARG A 114 19.61 -7.07 -1.42
CA ARG A 114 21.03 -7.39 -1.37
C ARG A 114 21.85 -6.26 -0.74
N ALA A 115 21.65 -5.02 -1.21
CA ALA A 115 22.32 -3.86 -0.67
C ALA A 115 21.99 -3.64 0.83
N ASN A 116 20.74 -3.90 1.24
CA ASN A 116 20.33 -3.85 2.63
C ASN A 116 21.05 -4.92 3.48
N ILE A 117 21.16 -6.14 2.97
CA ILE A 117 21.83 -7.23 3.67
C ILE A 117 23.32 -6.93 3.82
N ASP A 118 24.00 -6.46 2.75
CA ASP A 118 25.38 -6.06 2.79
C ASP A 118 25.59 -4.90 3.78
N HIS A 119 24.68 -3.92 3.78
CA HIS A 119 24.70 -2.82 4.74
C HIS A 119 24.54 -3.28 6.20
N ILE A 120 23.69 -4.29 6.45
CA ILE A 120 23.57 -4.91 7.77
C ILE A 120 24.87 -5.63 8.14
N VAL A 121 25.51 -6.35 7.22
CA VAL A 121 26.79 -7.03 7.45
C VAL A 121 27.87 -6.04 7.83
N ASP A 122 27.99 -4.93 7.10
CA ASP A 122 28.99 -3.88 7.35
C ASP A 122 28.82 -3.21 8.74
N ASN A 123 27.58 -3.11 9.22
CA ASN A 123 27.22 -2.48 10.48
C ASN A 123 26.77 -3.45 11.56
N TYR A 124 26.99 -4.76 11.37
CA TYR A 124 26.43 -5.83 12.16
C TYR A 124 26.63 -5.67 13.68
N SER A 125 27.84 -5.37 14.10
CA SER A 125 28.19 -5.23 15.52
C SER A 125 27.40 -4.12 16.23
N HIS A 126 27.20 -3.00 15.56
CA HIS A 126 26.47 -1.85 16.07
C HIS A 126 24.98 -2.11 16.13
N ILE A 127 24.41 -2.63 15.03
CA ILE A 127 22.98 -2.97 14.94
C ILE A 127 22.62 -4.06 15.95
N LYS A 128 23.42 -5.15 16.02
CA LYS A 128 23.20 -6.25 16.95
C LYS A 128 23.22 -5.78 18.40
N LYS A 129 24.26 -5.05 18.78
CA LYS A 129 24.39 -4.54 20.15
C LYS A 129 23.23 -3.64 20.54
N THR A 130 22.79 -2.78 19.62
CA THR A 130 21.64 -1.90 19.86
C THR A 130 20.37 -2.72 19.98
N LEU A 131 20.11 -3.64 19.05
CA LEU A 131 18.93 -4.47 19.08
C LEU A 131 18.85 -5.33 20.37
N GLU A 132 19.94 -5.97 20.79
CA GLU A 132 20.02 -6.77 22.02
C GLU A 132 19.85 -5.93 23.29
N ASN A 133 20.22 -4.64 23.26
CA ASN A 133 20.02 -3.73 24.39
C ASN A 133 18.56 -3.27 24.52
N TYR A 134 17.81 -3.19 23.42
CA TYR A 134 16.45 -2.66 23.38
C TYR A 134 15.38 -3.72 23.08
N SER A 135 15.78 -4.96 22.80
CA SER A 135 14.87 -6.04 22.43
C SER A 135 15.34 -7.38 23.01
N ILE A 136 14.42 -8.29 23.21
CA ILE A 136 14.70 -9.70 23.53
C ILE A 136 14.93 -10.57 22.27
N ILE A 137 14.91 -9.96 21.07
CA ILE A 137 15.02 -10.67 19.81
C ILE A 137 16.51 -10.96 19.52
N PRO A 138 16.93 -12.24 19.54
CA PRO A 138 18.31 -12.59 19.22
C PRO A 138 18.59 -12.41 17.73
N MET A 139 19.57 -11.61 17.37
CA MET A 139 19.96 -11.40 15.99
C MET A 139 20.94 -12.48 15.52
N PRO A 140 20.62 -13.24 14.46
CA PRO A 140 21.52 -14.25 13.90
C PRO A 140 22.75 -13.59 13.24
N GLU A 141 23.77 -14.38 12.97
CA GLU A 141 24.90 -13.92 12.16
C GLU A 141 24.44 -13.64 10.72
N PHE A 142 24.80 -12.48 10.21
CA PHE A 142 24.54 -12.06 8.82
C PHE A 142 25.78 -12.31 7.97
N CYS A 143 25.55 -12.76 6.74
CA CYS A 143 26.57 -12.85 5.70
C CYS A 143 26.06 -12.27 4.39
N ALA A 144 26.95 -11.86 3.53
CA ALA A 144 26.62 -11.34 2.21
C ALA A 144 25.84 -12.38 1.40
N LEU A 145 24.91 -11.91 0.58
CA LEU A 145 24.09 -12.78 -0.27
C LEU A 145 24.83 -13.09 -1.59
N ASP A 146 25.24 -14.33 -1.78
CA ASP A 146 26.07 -14.74 -2.94
C ASP A 146 25.28 -14.80 -4.26
N SER A 147 23.98 -15.05 -4.23
CA SER A 147 23.12 -15.19 -5.40
C SER A 147 21.71 -14.67 -5.18
N ASP A 148 20.99 -14.42 -6.26
CA ASP A 148 19.56 -14.15 -6.22
C ASP A 148 18.85 -15.33 -5.56
N MET A 149 17.94 -15.04 -4.63
CA MET A 149 17.19 -16.05 -3.89
C MET A 149 15.70 -15.89 -4.13
N ASP A 150 15.07 -16.95 -4.60
CA ASP A 150 13.62 -17.05 -4.68
C ASP A 150 13.10 -17.68 -3.36
N ILE A 151 12.17 -16.99 -2.70
CA ILE A 151 11.61 -17.41 -1.42
C ILE A 151 10.13 -17.70 -1.60
N GLU A 152 9.71 -18.92 -1.31
CA GLU A 152 8.30 -19.30 -1.28
C GLU A 152 7.79 -19.41 0.16
N ILE A 153 6.70 -18.69 0.44
CA ILE A 153 6.03 -18.69 1.73
C ILE A 153 4.62 -19.21 1.54
N ASP A 154 4.31 -20.31 2.21
CA ASP A 154 2.96 -20.84 2.34
C ASP A 154 2.33 -20.37 3.63
N ILE A 155 1.19 -19.70 3.52
CA ILE A 155 0.38 -19.28 4.65
C ILE A 155 -0.90 -20.07 4.65
N THR A 156 -1.14 -20.78 5.73
CA THR A 156 -2.37 -21.53 5.96
C THR A 156 -3.15 -20.92 7.10
N PHE A 157 -4.46 -20.78 6.93
CA PHE A 157 -5.34 -20.30 7.97
C PHE A 157 -6.72 -20.90 7.80
N LYS A 158 -7.44 -20.96 8.89
CA LYS A 158 -8.85 -21.33 8.93
C LYS A 158 -9.58 -20.21 9.65
N GLN A 159 -10.55 -19.61 9.03
CA GLN A 159 -11.35 -18.61 9.72
C GLN A 159 -12.36 -19.34 10.60
N ALA A 160 -12.12 -19.39 11.90
CA ALA A 160 -13.08 -19.91 12.83
C ALA A 160 -14.28 -18.96 12.94
N LYS A 161 -15.49 -19.50 12.88
CA LYS A 161 -16.70 -18.81 13.31
C LYS A 161 -16.60 -18.60 14.83
N TYR A 162 -16.16 -17.42 15.27
CA TYR A 162 -16.22 -16.96 16.66
C TYR A 162 -15.38 -17.68 17.71
N ASP A 163 -14.44 -18.55 17.38
CA ASP A 163 -13.62 -19.24 18.39
C ASP A 163 -12.13 -18.90 18.33
N GLU A 164 -11.50 -19.08 19.48
CA GLU A 164 -10.24 -18.55 19.95
C GLU A 164 -8.97 -18.89 19.15
N ASP A 165 -9.06 -19.66 18.05
CA ASP A 165 -7.91 -20.15 17.27
C ASP A 165 -7.79 -19.56 15.85
N ASN A 166 -8.06 -18.27 15.67
CA ASN A 166 -7.85 -17.57 14.40
C ASN A 166 -6.36 -17.33 14.07
N THR A 167 -5.51 -18.29 14.37
CA THR A 167 -4.10 -18.21 14.07
C THR A 167 -3.83 -18.67 12.64
N TYR A 168 -3.23 -17.79 11.83
CA TYR A 168 -2.59 -18.24 10.61
C TYR A 168 -1.25 -18.89 10.94
N LYS A 169 -0.85 -19.87 10.12
CA LYS A 169 0.48 -20.49 10.17
C LYS A 169 1.20 -20.16 8.88
N SER A 170 2.36 -19.55 8.99
CA SER A 170 3.26 -19.32 7.87
C SER A 170 4.45 -20.26 7.95
N HIS A 171 4.87 -20.79 6.81
CA HIS A 171 6.09 -21.56 6.72
C HIS A 171 6.78 -21.29 5.38
N TYR A 172 8.10 -21.30 5.41
CA TYR A 172 8.90 -21.25 4.20
C TYR A 172 8.93 -22.65 3.58
N ARG A 173 8.68 -22.74 2.29
CA ARG A 173 8.61 -24.03 1.59
C ARG A 173 9.97 -24.70 1.52
N ASP A 174 10.98 -23.93 1.16
CA ASP A 174 12.35 -24.39 1.05
C ASP A 174 13.21 -23.87 2.21
N PRO A 175 14.33 -24.53 2.53
CA PRO A 175 15.23 -24.04 3.56
C PRO A 175 15.76 -22.64 3.21
N VAL A 176 15.39 -21.67 4.00
CA VAL A 176 15.87 -20.28 3.90
C VAL A 176 16.83 -20.00 5.05
N PRO A 177 18.01 -19.39 4.82
CA PRO A 177 18.94 -19.03 5.87
C PRO A 177 18.29 -18.17 6.96
N ASP A 178 18.67 -18.40 8.22
CA ASP A 178 18.03 -17.71 9.35
C ASP A 178 18.20 -16.20 9.30
N TYR A 179 19.32 -15.68 8.78
CA TYR A 179 19.52 -14.24 8.63
C TYR A 179 18.60 -13.62 7.58
N ILE A 180 18.24 -14.37 6.51
CA ILE A 180 17.27 -13.90 5.50
C ILE A 180 15.86 -13.86 6.10
N LYS A 181 15.45 -14.93 6.83
CA LYS A 181 14.18 -14.91 7.56
C LYS A 181 14.13 -13.74 8.53
N PHE A 182 15.22 -13.54 9.27
CA PHE A 182 15.33 -12.44 10.22
C PHE A 182 15.22 -11.07 9.51
N TYR A 183 15.91 -10.86 8.40
CA TYR A 183 15.79 -9.65 7.59
C TYR A 183 14.35 -9.38 7.18
N LEU A 184 13.67 -10.37 6.60
CA LEU A 184 12.29 -10.24 6.14
C LEU A 184 11.28 -10.03 7.28
N GLU A 185 11.41 -10.77 8.36
CA GLU A 185 10.44 -10.73 9.45
C GLU A 185 10.64 -9.55 10.40
N TYR A 186 11.89 -9.15 10.64
CA TYR A 186 12.28 -8.13 11.62
C TYR A 186 12.84 -6.84 11.00
N TYR A 187 12.55 -6.59 9.73
CA TYR A 187 12.98 -5.39 9.00
C TYR A 187 12.74 -4.10 9.80
N HIS A 188 11.55 -3.93 10.36
CA HIS A 188 11.21 -2.76 11.16
C HIS A 188 11.99 -2.68 12.47
N ALA A 189 12.33 -3.81 13.08
CA ALA A 189 13.13 -3.84 14.28
C ALA A 189 14.60 -3.45 14.00
N ILE A 190 15.14 -3.89 12.86
CA ILE A 190 16.48 -3.50 12.41
C ILE A 190 16.54 -1.98 12.16
N ASN A 191 15.58 -1.43 11.43
CA ASN A 191 15.51 0.01 11.17
C ASN A 191 15.34 0.85 12.45
N GLU A 192 14.57 0.36 13.41
CA GLU A 192 14.44 1.03 14.70
C GLU A 192 15.76 0.97 15.50
N ALA A 193 16.47 -0.15 15.47
CA ALA A 193 17.78 -0.25 16.08
C ALA A 193 18.78 0.71 15.45
N ILE A 194 18.77 0.89 14.13
CA ILE A 194 19.57 1.90 13.43
C ILE A 194 19.19 3.32 13.89
N THR A 195 17.89 3.62 13.99
CA THR A 195 17.40 4.92 14.47
C THR A 195 17.92 5.22 15.88
N VAL A 196 17.77 4.27 16.82
CA VAL A 196 18.24 4.41 18.20
C VAL A 196 19.76 4.56 18.25
N TYR A 197 20.51 3.79 17.46
CA TYR A 197 21.95 3.94 17.36
C TYR A 197 22.37 5.37 16.94
N ASN A 198 21.69 5.89 15.93
CA ASN A 198 21.96 7.24 15.40
C ASN A 198 21.62 8.38 16.38
N GLU A 199 20.70 8.14 17.32
CA GLU A 199 20.39 9.13 18.38
C GLU A 199 21.52 9.26 19.40
N ASP A 200 22.22 8.17 19.70
CA ASP A 200 23.22 8.11 20.74
C ASP A 200 24.67 8.32 20.18
N ASN A 201 24.87 8.27 18.87
CA ASN A 201 26.20 8.31 18.25
C ASN A 201 26.31 9.38 17.17
N THR A 202 27.52 9.84 16.92
CA THR A 202 27.87 10.82 15.87
C THR A 202 28.13 10.15 14.51
N ASP A 203 28.44 8.87 14.54
CA ASP A 203 28.68 8.04 13.34
C ASP A 203 27.34 7.42 12.93
N HIS A 204 26.73 7.99 11.89
CA HIS A 204 25.37 7.63 11.48
C HIS A 204 25.36 6.47 10.50
N ILE A 205 24.54 5.47 10.79
CA ILE A 205 24.20 4.35 9.90
C ILE A 205 22.99 4.75 9.08
N ALA A 206 23.04 4.59 7.75
CA ALA A 206 21.89 4.84 6.87
C ALA A 206 20.75 3.85 7.18
N PRO A 207 19.47 4.26 7.09
CA PRO A 207 18.35 3.35 7.19
C PRO A 207 18.32 2.36 6.00
N LEU A 208 17.68 1.21 6.18
CA LEU A 208 17.47 0.25 5.10
C LEU A 208 16.48 0.81 4.08
N GLU A 209 16.73 0.55 2.81
CA GLU A 209 15.88 0.92 1.68
C GLU A 209 14.93 -0.23 1.35
N ASN A 210 13.67 -0.11 1.64
CA ASN A 210 12.58 -0.96 1.16
C ASN A 210 11.26 -0.40 1.70
N THR A 211 10.16 -0.60 1.02
CA THR A 211 8.86 -0.14 1.51
C THR A 211 7.74 -1.11 1.22
N PHE A 212 6.79 -1.16 2.14
CA PHE A 212 5.46 -1.70 1.89
C PHE A 212 4.44 -0.65 2.28
N SER A 213 3.61 -0.25 1.32
CA SER A 213 2.52 0.69 1.55
C SER A 213 1.22 0.15 0.99
N MET A 214 0.13 0.39 1.72
CA MET A 214 -1.21 0.02 1.28
C MET A 214 -2.14 1.22 1.35
N LEU A 215 -2.69 1.60 0.20
CA LEU A 215 -3.67 2.66 0.07
C LEU A 215 -5.06 2.04 -0.13
N SER A 216 -5.85 2.00 0.94
CA SER A 216 -7.21 1.46 0.94
C SER A 216 -8.18 2.32 0.14
N ALA A 217 -9.25 1.72 -0.40
CA ALA A 217 -10.39 2.44 -0.98
C ALA A 217 -11.11 3.34 0.04
N PHE A 218 -11.10 2.98 1.32
CA PHE A 218 -11.76 3.69 2.43
C PHE A 218 -10.89 4.79 3.04
N ARG A 219 -10.14 5.52 2.22
CA ARG A 219 -9.36 6.68 2.68
C ARG A 219 -10.29 7.83 3.05
N ASP A 220 -10.16 8.35 4.26
CA ASP A 220 -10.81 9.57 4.67
C ASP A 220 -9.82 10.74 4.53
N TYR A 221 -10.21 11.74 3.76
CA TYR A 221 -9.49 13.01 3.63
C TYR A 221 -10.26 14.12 4.34
N GLY A 222 -10.93 13.79 5.45
CA GLY A 222 -11.64 14.74 6.30
C GLY A 222 -10.75 15.85 6.86
N ASN A 223 -11.25 16.58 7.82
CA ASN A 223 -10.48 17.65 8.43
C ASN A 223 -9.30 17.08 9.22
N ASP A 224 -8.11 17.43 8.78
CA ASP A 224 -6.89 17.21 9.53
C ASP A 224 -6.85 18.15 10.73
N ASN A 225 -6.47 17.66 11.91
CA ASN A 225 -5.90 18.50 12.93
C ASN A 225 -4.58 19.02 12.34
N SER A 226 -4.63 20.18 11.69
CA SER A 226 -3.54 20.73 10.86
C SER A 226 -2.22 20.87 11.63
N GLN A 227 -2.27 20.79 12.96
CA GLN A 227 -1.12 20.94 13.84
C GLN A 227 -0.81 19.64 14.55
N ILE A 228 0.43 19.17 14.40
CA ILE A 228 0.97 18.11 15.22
C ILE A 228 1.89 18.70 16.29
N HIS A 229 1.79 18.18 17.50
CA HIS A 229 2.57 18.65 18.64
C HIS A 229 3.64 17.63 19.00
N LEU A 230 4.92 18.04 19.00
CA LEU A 230 6.03 17.18 19.45
C LEU A 230 6.04 16.97 20.96
N TYR A 231 5.39 17.87 21.71
CA TYR A 231 5.40 17.85 23.18
C TYR A 231 3.98 17.92 23.74
N ASN A 232 3.65 16.98 24.61
CA ASN A 232 2.46 17.04 25.45
C ASN A 232 2.87 17.44 26.88
N GLY A 233 2.87 18.75 27.17
CA GLY A 233 2.95 19.31 28.52
C GLY A 233 4.28 19.17 29.29
N ASP A 234 4.82 17.99 29.47
CA ASP A 234 5.91 17.70 30.42
C ASP A 234 7.16 16.99 29.84
N GLY A 235 7.28 16.88 28.53
CA GLY A 235 8.47 16.24 27.92
C GLY A 235 8.27 15.81 26.46
N PRO A 236 9.34 15.29 25.83
CA PRO A 236 9.24 14.76 24.48
C PRO A 236 8.28 13.57 24.47
N SER A 237 7.25 13.66 23.61
CA SER A 237 6.28 12.57 23.46
C SER A 237 6.83 11.51 22.48
N GLY A 238 7.81 10.73 22.92
CA GLY A 238 8.26 9.53 22.19
C GLY A 238 7.08 8.65 21.77
N ASP A 239 6.01 8.65 22.56
CA ASP A 239 4.76 7.96 22.26
C ASP A 239 4.04 8.49 21.01
N VAL A 240 4.14 9.80 20.68
CA VAL A 240 3.42 10.36 19.51
C VAL A 240 4.05 9.85 18.22
N PHE A 241 5.37 9.87 18.12
CA PHE A 241 6.07 9.42 16.92
C PHE A 241 5.84 7.91 16.67
N GLN A 242 5.96 7.11 17.74
CA GLN A 242 5.71 5.67 17.65
C GLN A 242 4.24 5.36 17.32
N ASN A 243 3.30 6.08 17.90
CA ASN A 243 1.89 5.92 17.56
C ASN A 243 1.60 6.25 16.09
N VAL A 244 2.25 7.28 15.54
CA VAL A 244 2.12 7.62 14.13
C VAL A 244 2.79 6.56 13.26
N LYS A 245 4.01 6.10 13.58
CA LYS A 245 4.67 4.98 12.89
C LYS A 245 3.78 3.72 12.88
N ASN A 246 3.17 3.40 14.00
CA ASN A 246 2.27 2.25 14.12
C ASN A 246 1.03 2.37 13.23
N ARG A 247 0.54 3.59 12.97
CA ARG A 247 -0.59 3.85 12.08
C ARG A 247 -0.21 3.83 10.59
N LEU A 248 1.08 3.87 10.24
CA LEU A 248 1.54 3.77 8.85
C LEU A 248 1.33 2.37 8.26
N ILE A 249 1.21 1.35 9.11
CA ILE A 249 0.98 -0.03 8.68
C ILE A 249 -0.49 -0.35 8.94
N PRO A 250 -1.37 -0.30 7.92
CA PRO A 250 -2.80 -0.55 8.11
C PRO A 250 -3.07 -2.02 8.44
N HIS A 251 -4.07 -2.26 9.28
CA HIS A 251 -4.45 -3.61 9.71
C HIS A 251 -5.14 -4.41 8.61
N SER A 252 -5.91 -3.74 7.77
CA SER A 252 -6.68 -4.34 6.68
C SER A 252 -6.95 -3.30 5.60
N ILE A 253 -7.11 -3.77 4.36
CA ILE A 253 -7.52 -2.91 3.23
C ILE A 253 -8.92 -2.31 3.44
N ASN A 254 -9.71 -2.90 4.33
CA ASN A 254 -11.04 -2.42 4.73
C ASN A 254 -11.02 -1.49 5.95
N GLU A 255 -9.86 -1.19 6.50
CA GLU A 255 -9.80 -0.33 7.67
C GLU A 255 -10.22 1.10 7.30
N HIS A 256 -11.31 1.54 7.93
CA HIS A 256 -11.69 2.93 7.88
C HIS A 256 -10.72 3.72 8.76
N SER A 257 -9.80 4.42 8.17
CA SER A 257 -9.03 5.42 8.90
C SER A 257 -9.96 6.61 9.20
N SER A 258 -10.34 6.79 10.45
CA SER A 258 -11.01 8.01 10.87
C SER A 258 -9.97 9.15 10.84
N GLY A 259 -10.01 9.99 9.84
CA GLY A 259 -9.13 11.15 9.67
C GLY A 259 -8.05 10.98 8.60
N MET A 260 -7.15 11.96 8.52
CA MET A 260 -6.10 11.97 7.50
C MET A 260 -5.15 10.77 7.62
N PRO A 261 -4.65 10.24 6.50
CA PRO A 261 -3.66 9.16 6.49
C PRO A 261 -2.42 9.49 7.34
N ALA A 262 -1.92 8.50 8.06
CA ALA A 262 -0.84 8.68 9.04
C ALA A 262 0.46 9.25 8.46
N ILE A 263 0.69 9.06 7.16
CA ILE A 263 1.87 9.60 6.48
C ILE A 263 1.96 11.12 6.54
N PHE A 264 0.82 11.83 6.57
CA PHE A 264 0.80 13.29 6.71
C PHE A 264 1.37 13.73 8.07
N ASP A 265 0.96 13.03 9.13
CA ASP A 265 1.47 13.26 10.47
C ASP A 265 2.93 12.85 10.60
N PHE A 266 3.31 11.73 10.00
CA PHE A 266 4.67 11.23 10.02
C PHE A 266 5.67 12.24 9.44
N ILE A 267 5.38 12.80 8.26
CA ILE A 267 6.26 13.79 7.63
C ILE A 267 6.33 15.08 8.46
N LYS A 268 5.20 15.55 9.01
CA LYS A 268 5.18 16.72 9.91
C LYS A 268 6.06 16.51 11.13
N LEU A 269 5.95 15.34 11.79
CA LEU A 269 6.75 15.00 12.97
C LEU A 269 8.24 14.94 12.64
N LYS A 270 8.61 14.20 11.59
CA LYS A 270 9.99 14.05 11.17
C LYS A 270 10.68 15.38 10.89
N LEU A 271 10.05 16.22 10.09
CA LEU A 271 10.57 17.57 9.79
C LEU A 271 10.54 18.49 11.01
N GLY A 272 9.55 18.30 11.88
CA GLY A 272 9.45 19.02 13.14
C GLY A 272 10.57 18.66 14.11
N GLU A 273 10.94 17.38 14.22
CA GLU A 273 12.08 16.93 15.04
C GLU A 273 13.40 17.48 14.52
N ASP A 274 13.64 17.45 13.21
CA ASP A 274 14.84 18.03 12.62
C ASP A 274 14.94 19.55 12.90
N HIS A 275 13.81 20.26 12.77
CA HIS A 275 13.73 21.67 13.11
C HIS A 275 14.06 21.92 14.60
N PHE A 276 13.45 21.12 15.50
CA PHE A 276 13.67 21.22 16.94
C PHE A 276 15.13 21.00 17.31
N LYS A 277 15.77 19.94 16.78
CA LYS A 277 17.20 19.66 17.02
C LYS A 277 18.07 20.86 16.64
N ARG A 278 17.83 21.45 15.45
CA ARG A 278 18.59 22.61 14.96
C ARG A 278 18.44 23.86 15.84
N VAL A 279 17.22 24.13 16.30
CA VAL A 279 16.98 25.27 17.21
C VAL A 279 17.62 25.02 18.57
N LYS A 280 17.61 23.78 19.08
CA LYS A 280 18.23 23.40 20.33
C LYS A 280 19.79 23.51 20.27
N GLU A 281 20.35 23.27 19.09
CA GLU A 281 21.78 23.48 18.77
C GLU A 281 22.15 24.96 18.61
N GLY A 282 21.22 25.90 18.82
CA GLY A 282 21.44 27.33 18.79
C GLY A 282 21.24 28.02 17.45
N LYS A 283 20.67 27.32 16.43
CA LYS A 283 20.31 27.98 15.17
C LYS A 283 19.08 28.86 15.35
N ASN A 284 19.08 29.98 14.62
CA ASN A 284 17.92 30.86 14.56
C ASN A 284 16.70 30.07 13.96
N ILE A 285 15.51 30.33 14.47
CA ILE A 285 14.25 29.67 14.06
C ILE A 285 14.00 29.83 12.56
N ASN A 286 14.24 31.01 12.00
CA ASN A 286 14.03 31.27 10.57
C ASN A 286 15.03 30.45 9.72
N ASP A 287 16.27 30.36 10.15
CA ASP A 287 17.31 29.57 9.46
C ASP A 287 17.03 28.07 9.56
N ALA A 288 16.59 27.59 10.72
CA ALA A 288 16.16 26.22 10.90
C ALA A 288 14.96 25.89 10.01
N THR A 289 13.95 26.79 9.96
CA THR A 289 12.78 26.65 9.08
C THR A 289 13.17 26.63 7.60
N ALA A 290 14.07 27.52 7.18
CA ALA A 290 14.59 27.53 5.81
C ALA A 290 15.33 26.23 5.48
N THR A 291 16.11 25.70 6.43
CA THR A 291 16.85 24.46 6.24
C THR A 291 15.94 23.26 6.04
N ILE A 292 14.91 23.07 6.87
CA ILE A 292 13.96 21.94 6.71
C ILE A 292 13.18 22.04 5.40
N ASN A 293 12.77 23.25 4.98
CA ASN A 293 12.07 23.47 3.72
C ASN A 293 13.00 23.26 2.49
N ASN A 294 14.30 23.27 2.67
CA ASN A 294 15.30 22.95 1.64
C ASN A 294 15.83 21.51 1.76
N SER A 295 15.28 20.69 2.66
CA SER A 295 15.68 19.30 2.83
C SER A 295 15.47 18.48 1.54
N PRO A 296 16.23 17.40 1.33
CA PRO A 296 16.08 16.53 0.15
C PRO A 296 14.64 16.01 0.00
N ILE A 297 13.99 15.64 1.09
CA ILE A 297 12.60 15.14 1.12
C ILE A 297 11.64 16.21 0.58
N ILE A 298 11.67 17.42 1.12
CA ILE A 298 10.78 18.52 0.69
C ILE A 298 11.04 18.90 -0.76
N LYS A 299 12.29 18.89 -1.21
CA LYS A 299 12.62 19.14 -2.62
C LYS A 299 12.02 18.08 -3.55
N LYS A 300 12.18 16.80 -3.21
CA LYS A 300 11.62 15.67 -3.98
C LYS A 300 10.09 15.74 -4.02
N ILE A 301 9.45 15.94 -2.87
CA ILE A 301 8.00 16.13 -2.79
C ILE A 301 7.55 17.30 -3.65
N ASN A 302 8.21 18.45 -3.55
CA ASN A 302 7.86 19.64 -4.32
C ASN A 302 8.07 19.47 -5.82
N GLU A 303 9.05 18.70 -6.25
CA GLU A 303 9.23 18.34 -7.67
C GLU A 303 7.99 17.60 -8.20
N LYS A 304 7.49 16.60 -7.47
CA LYS A 304 6.32 15.82 -7.88
C LYS A 304 5.00 16.62 -7.73
N LEU A 305 4.90 17.51 -6.75
CA LEU A 305 3.74 18.39 -6.57
C LEU A 305 3.53 19.40 -7.72
N ARG A 306 4.55 19.65 -8.55
CA ARG A 306 4.41 20.49 -9.76
C ARG A 306 3.33 19.99 -10.72
N ILE A 307 3.03 18.69 -10.74
CA ILE A 307 1.94 18.11 -11.53
C ILE A 307 0.57 18.71 -11.14
N LEU A 308 0.46 19.17 -9.89
CA LEU A 308 -0.73 19.86 -9.36
C LEU A 308 -0.59 21.39 -9.36
N ASN A 309 0.52 21.95 -9.83
CA ASN A 309 0.93 23.35 -9.66
C ASN A 309 1.01 23.76 -8.17
N LEU A 310 1.40 22.86 -7.28
CA LEU A 310 1.50 23.10 -5.86
C LEU A 310 2.95 23.07 -5.39
N GLN A 311 3.20 23.85 -4.34
CA GLN A 311 4.41 23.85 -3.55
C GLN A 311 4.06 23.67 -2.08
N LEU A 312 4.75 22.74 -1.40
CA LEU A 312 4.65 22.47 0.03
C LEU A 312 5.74 23.23 0.78
N SER A 313 5.39 23.77 1.93
CA SER A 313 6.33 24.21 2.97
C SER A 313 5.82 23.77 4.35
N VAL A 314 6.75 23.59 5.29
CA VAL A 314 6.45 23.31 6.71
C VAL A 314 6.71 24.57 7.50
N LYS A 315 5.74 24.97 8.31
CA LYS A 315 5.84 26.15 9.17
C LYS A 315 5.66 25.78 10.64
N PRO A 316 6.51 26.28 11.56
CA PRO A 316 6.25 26.21 13.00
C PRO A 316 5.07 27.14 13.33
N VAL A 317 4.08 26.61 14.09
CA VAL A 317 2.92 27.36 14.53
C VAL A 317 3.11 27.88 15.95
N SER A 318 3.68 27.06 16.82
CA SER A 318 3.96 27.42 18.21
C SER A 318 5.27 26.82 18.66
N ILE A 319 6.21 27.68 19.04
CA ILE A 319 7.51 27.27 19.58
C ILE A 319 7.36 26.65 20.97
N ARG A 320 6.41 27.15 21.79
CA ARG A 320 6.13 26.59 23.12
C ARG A 320 5.69 25.14 23.10
N ARG A 321 4.93 24.73 22.06
CA ARG A 321 4.37 23.38 21.91
C ARG A 321 5.06 22.60 20.81
N TRP A 322 6.05 23.20 20.13
CA TRP A 322 6.72 22.61 18.98
C TRP A 322 5.71 22.01 17.99
N SER A 323 4.73 22.83 17.60
CA SER A 323 3.70 22.44 16.67
C SER A 323 4.02 22.93 15.27
N TYR A 324 3.76 22.08 14.31
CA TYR A 324 4.06 22.28 12.88
C TYR A 324 2.82 22.06 12.04
N GLU A 325 2.74 22.78 10.93
CA GLU A 325 1.69 22.61 9.92
C GLU A 325 2.25 22.65 8.50
N PHE A 326 1.56 21.99 7.58
CA PHE A 326 1.81 22.13 6.17
C PHE A 326 1.17 23.40 5.63
N LYS A 327 1.89 24.11 4.74
CA LYS A 327 1.37 25.21 3.93
C LYS A 327 1.55 24.91 2.46
N PHE A 328 0.49 25.12 1.70
CA PHE A 328 0.48 24.94 0.26
C PHE A 328 0.35 26.26 -0.46
N ARG A 329 1.10 26.41 -1.56
CA ARG A 329 1.06 27.56 -2.46
C ARG A 329 0.74 27.09 -3.86
N ASP A 330 -0.19 27.76 -4.52
CA ASP A 330 -0.42 27.60 -5.96
C ASP A 330 0.68 28.34 -6.72
N ILE A 331 1.52 27.57 -7.41
CA ILE A 331 2.67 28.13 -8.15
C ILE A 331 2.21 28.93 -9.37
N LYS A 332 1.12 28.50 -10.02
CA LYS A 332 0.62 29.14 -11.26
C LYS A 332 0.05 30.53 -10.99
N ASN A 333 -0.68 30.67 -9.89
CA ASN A 333 -1.37 31.91 -9.54
C ASN A 333 -0.62 32.72 -8.47
N ASP A 334 0.52 32.24 -8.01
CA ASP A 334 1.35 32.83 -6.95
C ASP A 334 0.56 33.13 -5.67
N ARG A 335 -0.32 32.18 -5.27
CA ARG A 335 -1.27 32.37 -4.16
C ARG A 335 -1.02 31.33 -3.07
N GLU A 336 -0.98 31.78 -1.82
CA GLU A 336 -1.05 30.89 -0.65
C GLU A 336 -2.46 30.32 -0.52
N LEU A 337 -2.58 28.97 -0.45
CA LEU A 337 -3.84 28.25 -0.34
C LEU A 337 -4.20 27.95 1.12
N GLY A 338 -3.21 27.94 2.01
CA GLY A 338 -3.37 27.55 3.40
C GLY A 338 -2.83 26.15 3.70
N ASP A 339 -3.51 25.44 4.61
CA ASP A 339 -3.16 24.08 5.01
C ASP A 339 -3.78 23.01 4.08
N ILE A 340 -3.58 21.74 4.43
CA ILE A 340 -4.11 20.60 3.68
C ILE A 340 -5.64 20.61 3.57
N ASN A 341 -6.35 21.20 4.54
CA ASN A 341 -7.81 21.24 4.55
C ASN A 341 -8.39 22.13 3.44
N SER A 342 -7.60 23.07 2.94
CA SER A 342 -7.99 23.95 1.83
C SER A 342 -7.96 23.27 0.45
N LEU A 343 -7.41 22.05 0.36
CA LEU A 343 -7.26 21.31 -0.88
C LEU A 343 -8.46 20.40 -1.16
N SER A 344 -8.74 20.17 -2.45
CA SER A 344 -9.79 19.22 -2.86
C SER A 344 -9.40 17.76 -2.51
N ALA A 345 -10.39 16.88 -2.37
CA ALA A 345 -10.16 15.46 -2.11
C ALA A 345 -9.24 14.81 -3.15
N GLY A 346 -9.39 15.16 -4.44
CA GLY A 346 -8.51 14.67 -5.50
C GLY A 346 -7.06 15.15 -5.37
N GLN A 347 -6.83 16.41 -4.97
CA GLN A 347 -5.49 16.89 -4.67
C GLN A 347 -4.89 16.16 -3.46
N LYS A 348 -5.66 15.99 -2.39
CA LYS A 348 -5.24 15.25 -1.19
C LYS A 348 -4.87 13.80 -1.53
N SER A 349 -5.62 13.12 -2.41
CA SER A 349 -5.34 11.76 -2.85
C SER A 349 -3.99 11.66 -3.61
N ILE A 350 -3.69 12.60 -4.49
CA ILE A 350 -2.41 12.65 -5.19
C ILE A 350 -1.26 12.96 -4.21
N ILE A 351 -1.47 13.91 -3.30
CA ILE A 351 -0.47 14.25 -2.27
C ILE A 351 -0.21 13.06 -1.37
N HIS A 352 -1.24 12.30 -1.00
CA HIS A 352 -1.10 11.08 -0.24
C HIS A 352 -0.15 10.08 -0.92
N LEU A 353 -0.38 9.80 -2.20
CA LEU A 353 0.51 8.93 -2.98
C LEU A 353 1.95 9.47 -3.01
N ILE A 354 2.12 10.78 -3.25
CA ILE A 354 3.45 11.41 -3.27
C ILE A 354 4.13 11.29 -1.89
N PHE A 355 3.38 11.45 -0.80
CA PHE A 355 3.91 11.35 0.55
C PHE A 355 4.31 9.92 0.92
N GLU A 356 3.47 8.93 0.58
CA GLU A 356 3.82 7.52 0.76
C GLU A 356 5.08 7.14 -0.01
N ALA A 357 5.21 7.68 -1.21
CA ALA A 357 6.31 7.34 -2.11
C ALA A 357 7.61 8.09 -1.84
N TYR A 358 7.55 9.34 -1.39
CA TYR A 358 8.73 10.22 -1.29
C TYR A 358 8.93 10.82 0.10
N GLY A 359 7.99 10.59 1.03
CA GLY A 359 8.03 11.17 2.37
C GLY A 359 8.78 10.35 3.41
N ARG A 360 9.07 9.09 3.12
CA ARG A 360 9.86 8.20 3.97
C ARG A 360 11.33 8.24 3.54
N ASP A 361 12.27 7.96 4.43
CA ASP A 361 13.71 7.87 4.09
C ASP A 361 14.06 6.60 3.33
N ASP A 362 13.27 5.56 3.56
CA ASP A 362 13.44 4.19 3.09
C ASP A 362 12.68 3.88 1.80
N VAL A 363 12.46 4.88 0.93
CA VAL A 363 11.63 4.73 -0.26
C VAL A 363 12.47 4.49 -1.51
N LYS A 364 13.06 3.33 -1.58
CA LYS A 364 13.58 2.77 -2.83
C LYS A 364 13.32 1.27 -2.79
N GLY A 365 12.71 0.75 -3.86
CA GLY A 365 12.26 -0.63 -3.89
C GLY A 365 10.96 -0.91 -3.13
N GLY A 366 10.59 -2.17 -3.04
CA GLY A 366 9.42 -2.63 -2.31
C GLY A 366 8.11 -2.58 -3.11
N LEU A 367 7.00 -2.50 -2.39
CA LEU A 367 5.66 -2.73 -2.92
C LEU A 367 4.67 -1.66 -2.44
N ILE A 368 3.95 -1.06 -3.38
CA ILE A 368 2.78 -0.22 -3.09
C ILE A 368 1.53 -0.88 -3.68
N ILE A 369 0.56 -1.20 -2.84
CA ILE A 369 -0.76 -1.70 -3.26
C ILE A 369 -1.83 -0.63 -3.06
N ILE A 370 -2.72 -0.49 -4.05
CA ILE A 370 -3.69 0.61 -4.11
C ILE A 370 -5.06 0.03 -4.49
N ASP A 371 -6.05 0.26 -3.65
CA ASP A 371 -7.44 -0.14 -3.93
C ASP A 371 -8.28 1.09 -4.31
N GLU A 372 -8.89 1.05 -5.48
CA GLU A 372 -9.88 1.99 -6.00
C GLU A 372 -9.52 3.48 -5.80
N PRO A 373 -8.39 3.97 -6.35
CA PRO A 373 -7.99 5.37 -6.18
C PRO A 373 -9.00 6.35 -6.80
N GLU A 374 -9.79 5.91 -7.77
CA GLU A 374 -10.80 6.72 -8.46
C GLU A 374 -11.90 7.26 -7.57
N ILE A 375 -12.18 6.66 -6.42
CA ILE A 375 -13.24 7.10 -5.49
C ILE A 375 -13.06 8.58 -5.11
N HIS A 376 -11.82 9.06 -5.02
CA HIS A 376 -11.48 10.43 -4.66
C HIS A 376 -10.95 11.26 -5.82
N LEU A 377 -10.84 10.67 -7.04
CA LEU A 377 -10.19 11.30 -8.19
C LEU A 377 -11.19 11.61 -9.31
N HIS A 378 -11.39 12.90 -9.55
CA HIS A 378 -12.01 13.30 -10.81
C HIS A 378 -11.17 12.80 -12.01
N TYR A 379 -11.81 12.45 -13.12
CA TYR A 379 -11.17 11.88 -14.31
C TYR A 379 -9.85 12.58 -14.73
N GLN A 380 -9.82 13.91 -14.68
CA GLN A 380 -8.61 14.70 -15.00
C GLN A 380 -7.43 14.44 -14.05
N PHE A 381 -7.69 14.00 -12.83
CA PHE A 381 -6.64 13.66 -11.87
C PHE A 381 -6.16 12.21 -11.99
N GLN A 382 -6.93 11.32 -12.61
CA GLN A 382 -6.55 9.92 -12.77
C GLN A 382 -5.31 9.76 -13.66
N SER A 383 -5.22 10.51 -14.76
CA SER A 383 -4.02 10.53 -15.61
C SER A 383 -2.78 11.06 -14.89
N LYS A 384 -2.94 12.05 -14.01
CA LYS A 384 -1.85 12.57 -13.18
C LYS A 384 -1.40 11.55 -12.13
N TYR A 385 -2.35 10.87 -11.52
CA TYR A 385 -2.10 9.81 -10.55
C TYR A 385 -1.33 8.66 -11.22
N LEU A 386 -1.80 8.21 -12.38
CA LEU A 386 -1.13 7.19 -13.18
C LEU A 386 0.31 7.57 -13.54
N LYS A 387 0.52 8.82 -13.94
CA LYS A 387 1.87 9.32 -14.26
C LYS A 387 2.83 9.20 -13.06
N ILE A 388 2.33 9.49 -11.85
CA ILE A 388 3.14 9.34 -10.63
C ILE A 388 3.46 7.86 -10.39
N LEU A 389 2.51 6.94 -10.59
CA LEU A 389 2.78 5.50 -10.46
C LEU A 389 3.83 5.00 -11.45
N GLU A 390 3.76 5.46 -12.71
CA GLU A 390 4.76 5.15 -13.72
C GLU A 390 6.16 5.70 -13.36
N ASP A 391 6.20 6.92 -12.81
CA ASP A 391 7.46 7.52 -12.34
C ASP A 391 8.02 6.74 -11.13
N LEU A 392 7.15 6.30 -10.19
CA LEU A 392 7.55 5.50 -9.03
C LEU A 392 8.17 4.17 -9.44
N ALA A 393 7.50 3.46 -10.35
CA ALA A 393 8.01 2.18 -10.83
C ALA A 393 9.39 2.32 -11.50
N LYS A 394 9.60 3.42 -12.26
CA LYS A 394 10.84 3.64 -13.01
C LYS A 394 11.98 4.25 -12.18
N GLU A 395 11.67 5.24 -11.35
CA GLU A 395 12.69 6.05 -10.65
C GLU A 395 13.06 5.48 -9.28
N GLN A 396 12.11 4.84 -8.62
CA GLN A 396 12.26 4.30 -7.26
C GLN A 396 12.31 2.76 -7.23
N GLU A 397 12.20 2.09 -8.38
CA GLU A 397 12.18 0.63 -8.49
C GLU A 397 11.08 -0.03 -7.62
N ILE A 398 9.94 0.69 -7.43
CA ILE A 398 8.83 0.24 -6.61
C ILE A 398 7.83 -0.55 -7.47
N GLN A 399 7.50 -1.75 -7.05
CA GLN A 399 6.40 -2.51 -7.65
C GLN A 399 5.06 -1.89 -7.25
N CYS A 400 4.24 -1.51 -8.24
CA CYS A 400 2.93 -0.92 -8.01
C CYS A 400 1.82 -1.89 -8.43
N ILE A 401 0.86 -2.14 -7.53
CA ILE A 401 -0.32 -2.97 -7.82
C ILE A 401 -1.57 -2.12 -7.55
N LEU A 402 -2.33 -1.89 -8.62
CA LEU A 402 -3.51 -1.06 -8.63
C LEU A 402 -4.75 -1.91 -8.91
N VAL A 403 -5.75 -1.87 -8.04
CA VAL A 403 -7.09 -2.36 -8.32
C VAL A 403 -7.98 -1.18 -8.67
N THR A 404 -8.68 -1.24 -9.81
CA THR A 404 -9.50 -0.13 -10.27
C THR A 404 -10.74 -0.59 -11.04
N HIS A 405 -11.79 0.22 -10.98
CA HIS A 405 -12.98 0.15 -11.81
C HIS A 405 -13.04 1.26 -12.87
N SER A 406 -11.99 2.10 -12.94
CA SER A 406 -11.97 3.26 -13.84
C SER A 406 -11.16 3.00 -15.11
N GLU A 407 -11.78 3.30 -16.24
CA GLU A 407 -11.11 3.33 -17.54
C GLU A 407 -10.02 4.41 -17.67
N GLY A 408 -10.01 5.41 -16.75
CA GLY A 408 -9.01 6.49 -16.74
C GLY A 408 -7.58 6.06 -16.41
N PHE A 409 -7.40 4.83 -15.91
CA PHE A 409 -6.08 4.23 -15.66
C PHE A 409 -5.59 3.34 -16.81
N ILE A 410 -6.38 3.23 -17.89
CA ILE A 410 -6.06 2.37 -19.02
C ILE A 410 -5.74 3.22 -20.24
N ASN A 411 -4.57 3.00 -20.79
CA ASN A 411 -4.09 3.61 -22.02
C ASN A 411 -3.14 2.64 -22.76
N ASP A 412 -2.60 3.05 -23.91
CA ASP A 412 -1.71 2.23 -24.74
C ASP A 412 -0.45 1.74 -24.01
N ASN A 413 0.04 2.51 -23.02
CA ASN A 413 1.23 2.14 -22.26
C ASN A 413 0.90 1.15 -21.13
N THR A 414 -0.31 1.21 -20.59
CA THR A 414 -0.72 0.46 -19.40
C THR A 414 -1.47 -0.82 -19.72
N ILE A 415 -1.99 -0.98 -20.93
CA ILE A 415 -2.79 -2.15 -21.35
C ILE A 415 -2.02 -3.48 -21.15
N ARG A 416 -0.70 -3.48 -21.30
CA ARG A 416 0.16 -4.66 -21.08
C ARG A 416 0.23 -5.12 -19.63
N TYR A 417 -0.10 -4.24 -18.68
CA TYR A 417 -0.06 -4.53 -17.24
C TYR A 417 -1.41 -4.96 -16.68
N ILE A 418 -2.42 -5.08 -17.57
CA ILE A 418 -3.78 -5.41 -17.16
C ILE A 418 -3.90 -6.88 -16.83
N LYS A 419 -4.54 -7.15 -15.69
CA LYS A 419 -5.00 -8.47 -15.26
C LYS A 419 -6.50 -8.37 -15.03
N ARG A 420 -7.28 -8.93 -15.96
CA ARG A 420 -8.74 -8.85 -15.89
C ARG A 420 -9.32 -10.03 -15.15
N PHE A 421 -10.02 -9.76 -14.05
CA PHE A 421 -10.74 -10.74 -13.25
C PHE A 421 -12.21 -10.83 -13.69
N SER A 422 -12.72 -12.04 -13.78
CA SER A 422 -14.15 -12.32 -13.97
C SER A 422 -14.56 -13.56 -13.16
N LEU A 423 -15.86 -13.82 -13.12
CA LEU A 423 -16.40 -15.03 -12.52
C LEU A 423 -16.80 -16.00 -13.61
N ASN A 424 -16.46 -17.27 -13.46
CA ASN A 424 -16.95 -18.34 -14.32
C ASN A 424 -18.42 -18.70 -13.99
N GLU A 425 -18.99 -19.68 -14.66
CA GLU A 425 -20.36 -20.12 -14.44
C GLU A 425 -20.61 -20.62 -13.00
N GLU A 426 -19.60 -21.18 -12.37
CA GLU A 426 -19.62 -21.63 -10.98
C GLU A 426 -19.36 -20.49 -9.99
N ARG A 427 -19.21 -19.24 -10.47
CA ARG A 427 -18.86 -18.04 -9.71
C ARG A 427 -17.47 -18.09 -9.03
N ASN A 428 -16.56 -18.88 -9.56
CA ASN A 428 -15.17 -18.87 -9.15
C ASN A 428 -14.37 -17.84 -9.97
N SER A 429 -13.37 -17.24 -9.35
CA SER A 429 -12.48 -16.26 -10.00
C SER A 429 -11.68 -16.89 -11.12
N VAL A 430 -11.67 -16.23 -12.25
CA VAL A 430 -10.77 -16.50 -13.38
C VAL A 430 -10.08 -15.22 -13.81
N MET A 431 -8.86 -15.34 -14.31
CA MET A 431 -8.06 -14.20 -14.74
C MET A 431 -7.70 -14.32 -16.21
N TYR A 432 -7.78 -13.19 -16.91
CA TYR A 432 -7.35 -13.03 -18.29
C TYR A 432 -6.29 -11.94 -18.35
N VAL A 433 -5.19 -12.25 -19.03
CA VAL A 433 -4.12 -11.29 -19.32
C VAL A 433 -4.18 -11.01 -20.82
N PRO A 434 -4.22 -9.74 -21.27
CA PRO A 434 -4.21 -9.40 -22.68
C PRO A 434 -2.92 -9.88 -23.35
N GLU A 435 -3.02 -10.73 -24.38
CA GLU A 435 -1.90 -11.05 -25.25
C GLU A 435 -1.70 -9.93 -26.26
N ILE A 436 -0.71 -9.08 -26.03
CA ILE A 436 -0.40 -7.96 -26.94
C ILE A 436 0.77 -8.39 -27.84
N THR A 437 0.45 -8.73 -29.08
CA THR A 437 1.45 -8.96 -30.13
C THR A 437 1.77 -7.66 -30.86
N GLU A 438 2.89 -7.63 -31.59
CA GLU A 438 3.28 -6.45 -32.38
C GLU A 438 2.22 -6.04 -33.42
N ASP A 439 1.49 -7.01 -33.97
CA ASP A 439 0.39 -6.78 -34.91
C ASP A 439 -0.80 -6.05 -34.29
N HIS A 440 -0.99 -6.14 -32.97
CA HIS A 440 -2.08 -5.46 -32.24
C HIS A 440 -1.76 -4.01 -31.89
N LYS A 441 -0.52 -3.53 -32.02
CA LYS A 441 -0.16 -2.11 -31.78
C LYS A 441 -0.91 -1.13 -32.69
N GLY A 442 -1.27 -1.57 -33.89
CA GLY A 442 -2.11 -0.80 -34.82
C GLY A 442 -3.56 -0.70 -34.35
N LEU A 443 -4.12 -1.77 -33.83
CA LEU A 443 -5.48 -1.85 -33.30
C LEU A 443 -5.62 -1.04 -31.99
N THR A 444 -4.64 -1.11 -31.10
CA THR A 444 -4.64 -0.30 -29.85
C THR A 444 -4.60 1.20 -30.16
N LYS A 445 -3.88 1.62 -31.21
CA LYS A 445 -3.88 3.03 -31.68
C LYS A 445 -5.23 3.48 -32.27
N ILE A 446 -5.94 2.59 -32.95
CA ILE A 446 -7.27 2.86 -33.50
C ILE A 446 -8.32 2.92 -32.37
N LEU A 447 -8.14 2.09 -31.36
CA LEU A 447 -8.98 2.04 -30.16
C LEU A 447 -8.62 3.13 -29.12
N ASN A 448 -7.80 4.09 -29.47
CA ASN A 448 -7.21 5.14 -28.62
C ASN A 448 -8.22 6.15 -28.06
N ASN A 449 -9.45 5.75 -27.92
CA ASN A 449 -10.49 6.53 -27.26
C ASN A 449 -11.05 5.74 -26.07
N THR A 450 -11.57 6.47 -25.13
CA THR A 450 -12.34 5.99 -23.96
C THR A 450 -13.26 4.78 -24.23
N GLN A 451 -13.67 4.55 -25.47
CA GLN A 451 -14.49 3.41 -25.86
C GLN A 451 -13.74 2.06 -25.81
N ALA A 452 -12.44 2.04 -26.10
CA ALA A 452 -11.67 0.78 -26.07
C ALA A 452 -11.42 0.30 -24.66
N ALA A 453 -11.10 1.21 -23.74
CA ALA A 453 -10.93 0.88 -22.35
C ALA A 453 -12.23 0.30 -21.73
N ARG A 454 -13.40 0.79 -22.15
CA ARG A 454 -14.71 0.26 -21.73
C ARG A 454 -14.90 -1.19 -22.06
N ILE A 455 -14.41 -1.65 -23.22
CA ILE A 455 -14.53 -3.06 -23.66
C ILE A 455 -13.92 -4.00 -22.63
N LEU A 456 -12.83 -3.59 -22.00
CA LEU A 456 -12.12 -4.40 -20.98
C LEU A 456 -12.94 -4.63 -19.70
N PHE A 457 -13.95 -3.79 -19.44
CA PHE A 457 -14.84 -3.91 -18.28
C PHE A 457 -16.15 -4.66 -18.60
N LEU A 458 -16.42 -4.93 -19.86
CA LEU A 458 -17.67 -5.56 -20.28
C LEU A 458 -17.52 -7.07 -20.42
N ASN A 459 -18.53 -7.82 -19.98
CA ASN A 459 -18.56 -9.28 -20.12
C ASN A 459 -18.98 -9.74 -21.52
N LYS A 460 -19.74 -8.91 -22.24
CA LYS A 460 -20.20 -9.20 -23.60
C LYS A 460 -20.13 -7.92 -24.43
N VAL A 461 -19.56 -8.03 -25.62
CA VAL A 461 -19.43 -6.93 -26.56
C VAL A 461 -20.00 -7.37 -27.89
N LEU A 462 -20.86 -6.55 -28.47
CA LEU A 462 -21.35 -6.71 -29.83
C LEU A 462 -20.60 -5.72 -30.72
N LEU A 463 -19.81 -6.23 -31.64
CA LEU A 463 -19.17 -5.42 -32.66
C LEU A 463 -20.12 -5.26 -33.84
N VAL A 464 -20.28 -4.04 -34.31
CA VAL A 464 -21.13 -3.68 -35.44
C VAL A 464 -20.31 -2.88 -36.46
N GLU A 465 -20.72 -2.97 -37.73
CA GLU A 465 -19.94 -2.37 -38.81
C GLU A 465 -20.10 -0.84 -38.90
N GLY A 466 -21.27 -0.32 -38.51
CA GLY A 466 -21.58 1.09 -38.62
C GLY A 466 -22.63 1.63 -37.66
N GLN A 467 -22.93 2.92 -37.79
CA GLN A 467 -23.90 3.62 -36.94
C GLN A 467 -25.32 3.11 -37.10
N ASP A 468 -25.72 2.67 -38.29
CA ASP A 468 -27.03 2.16 -38.56
C ASP A 468 -27.29 0.83 -37.85
N ASP A 469 -26.24 -0.02 -37.78
CA ASP A 469 -26.28 -1.27 -37.03
C ASP A 469 -26.35 -1.00 -35.53
N GLU A 470 -25.53 -0.03 -35.02
CA GLU A 470 -25.58 0.41 -33.62
C GLU A 470 -26.99 0.88 -33.25
N TYR A 471 -27.63 1.70 -34.09
CA TYR A 471 -28.97 2.18 -33.88
C TYR A 471 -30.01 1.00 -33.88
N PHE A 472 -29.87 0.08 -34.83
CA PHE A 472 -30.76 -1.09 -34.91
C PHE A 472 -30.63 -1.96 -33.66
N PHE A 473 -29.46 -2.32 -33.25
CA PHE A 473 -29.28 -3.16 -32.07
C PHE A 473 -29.67 -2.43 -30.78
N ARG A 474 -29.26 -1.17 -30.59
CA ARG A 474 -29.56 -0.38 -29.39
C ARG A 474 -31.06 -0.04 -29.26
N ASP A 475 -31.65 0.47 -30.32
CA ASP A 475 -32.99 1.05 -30.26
C ASP A 475 -34.09 0.13 -30.70
N VAL A 476 -33.80 -0.89 -31.49
CA VAL A 476 -34.79 -1.85 -31.96
C VAL A 476 -34.70 -3.18 -31.20
N ILE A 477 -33.57 -3.88 -31.29
CA ILE A 477 -33.46 -5.24 -30.75
C ILE A 477 -33.49 -5.25 -29.22
N ILE A 478 -32.74 -4.37 -28.56
CA ILE A 478 -32.67 -4.32 -27.07
C ILE A 478 -34.05 -3.94 -26.51
N LYS A 479 -34.75 -2.99 -27.13
CA LYS A 479 -36.08 -2.57 -26.68
C LYS A 479 -37.13 -3.68 -26.90
N ILE A 480 -37.05 -4.49 -27.96
CA ILE A 480 -37.93 -5.60 -28.19
C ILE A 480 -37.70 -6.71 -27.16
N THR A 481 -36.43 -7.06 -26.86
CA THR A 481 -36.09 -8.10 -25.89
C THR A 481 -36.44 -7.70 -24.45
N THR A 482 -36.25 -6.46 -24.04
CA THR A 482 -36.67 -5.97 -22.72
C THR A 482 -38.21 -5.95 -22.57
N ARG A 483 -38.96 -5.60 -23.62
CA ARG A 483 -40.43 -5.66 -23.60
C ARG A 483 -40.96 -7.10 -23.57
N SER A 484 -40.31 -8.04 -24.23
CA SER A 484 -40.70 -9.46 -24.18
C SER A 484 -40.42 -10.08 -22.81
N GLN A 485 -39.31 -9.78 -22.17
CA GLN A 485 -39.01 -10.23 -20.81
C GLN A 485 -39.98 -9.67 -19.77
N SER A 486 -40.37 -8.40 -19.86
CA SER A 486 -41.39 -7.83 -18.99
C SER A 486 -42.77 -8.47 -19.17
N LYS A 487 -43.14 -8.84 -20.38
CA LYS A 487 -44.38 -9.59 -20.65
C LYS A 487 -44.32 -11.04 -20.10
N TYR A 488 -43.18 -11.69 -20.10
CA TYR A 488 -42.99 -13.02 -19.53
C TYR A 488 -43.00 -12.99 -17.99
N GLN A 489 -42.49 -12.00 -17.36
CA GLN A 489 -42.58 -11.83 -15.91
C GLN A 489 -43.98 -11.47 -15.44
N TYR A 490 -44.76 -10.71 -16.24
CA TYR A 490 -46.16 -10.40 -15.95
C TYR A 490 -47.07 -11.63 -16.08
N LYS A 491 -46.79 -12.51 -17.05
CA LYS A 491 -47.55 -13.79 -17.21
C LYS A 491 -47.25 -14.79 -16.10
N LYS A 492 -46.00 -14.80 -15.58
CA LYS A 492 -45.63 -15.71 -14.49
C LYS A 492 -46.21 -15.28 -13.12
N LYS A 493 -46.54 -14.01 -12.93
CA LYS A 493 -47.19 -13.50 -11.70
C LYS A 493 -48.72 -13.71 -11.70
N HIS A 494 -49.35 -13.90 -12.85
CA HIS A 494 -50.79 -14.11 -12.96
C HIS A 494 -51.23 -15.57 -13.25
N SER A 495 -50.28 -16.52 -13.32
CA SER A 495 -50.57 -17.94 -13.48
C SER A 495 -50.35 -18.75 -12.19
N LEU A 496 -50.20 -18.10 -11.06
CA LEU A 496 -50.08 -18.68 -9.70
C LEU A 496 -51.11 -18.02 -8.74
N GLY A 497 -52.30 -17.75 -9.27
CA GLY A 497 -53.50 -17.37 -8.52
C GLY A 497 -54.60 -18.33 -8.77
#